data_dbd82fb12c6f11d86ce403bc123106e7
#
_entry.id   dbd82fb12c6f11d86ce403bc123106e7
#
_cell.length_a   1.000
_cell.length_b   1.000
_cell.length_c   1.000
_cell.angle_alpha   90.00
_cell.angle_beta   90.00
_cell.angle_gamma   90.00
#
_symmetry.space_group_name_H-M   'P 1'
#
loop_
_entity.id
_entity.type
_entity.pdbx_description
1 polymer ?
#
loop_
_entity_poly.entity_id
_entity_poly.type
_entity_poly.pdbx_seq_one_letter_code
_entity_poly.pdbx_strand_id
1 'polypeptide(L)' 'MKKTIDITKEHCPMTFVKTKIALAGLQEGDILEVLLSEGEPLDNVPRNAVEQGYNVLSVEHVEGTTHKVIIKK' A
#
# COMPACT_ATOMS: atom_id res chain seq x y z
N MET A 1 -15.66 0.60 -2.72
CA MET A 1 -15.19 -0.79 -2.77
C MET A 1 -13.82 -0.91 -2.13
N LYS A 2 -13.48 -2.10 -1.73
CA LYS A 2 -12.19 -2.38 -1.09
C LYS A 2 -11.43 -3.40 -1.91
N LYS A 3 -10.16 -3.13 -2.16
CA LYS A 3 -9.30 -4.03 -2.91
C LYS A 3 -8.08 -4.37 -2.06
N THR A 4 -7.61 -5.60 -2.16
CA THR A 4 -6.41 -6.05 -1.45
C THR A 4 -5.38 -6.50 -2.46
N ILE A 5 -4.14 -6.06 -2.27
CA ILE A 5 -3.01 -6.53 -3.08
C ILE A 5 -1.91 -7.05 -2.15
N ASP A 6 -1.16 -8.03 -2.62
CA ASP A 6 -0.06 -8.63 -1.89
C ASP A 6 1.24 -8.35 -2.64
N ILE A 7 2.08 -7.52 -2.05
CA ILE A 7 3.39 -7.17 -2.62
C ILE A 7 4.52 -7.59 -1.67
N THR A 8 4.25 -8.58 -0.81
CA THR A 8 5.24 -9.02 0.18
C THR A 8 6.51 -9.59 -0.46
N LYS A 9 6.40 -10.06 -1.71
CA LYS A 9 7.55 -10.63 -2.43
C LYS A 9 8.17 -9.67 -3.42
N GLU A 10 7.63 -8.46 -3.53
CA GLU A 10 8.16 -7.46 -4.46
C GLU A 10 9.26 -6.63 -3.80
N HIS A 11 10.12 -6.06 -4.62
CA HIS A 11 11.20 -5.20 -4.16
C HIS A 11 10.98 -3.76 -4.66
N CYS A 12 11.55 -2.79 -3.95
CA CYS A 12 11.51 -1.40 -4.37
C CYS A 12 12.29 -1.27 -5.70
N PRO A 13 11.79 -0.53 -6.71
CA PRO A 13 10.62 0.35 -6.66
C PRO A 13 9.29 -0.32 -7.02
N MET A 14 9.28 -1.61 -7.32
CA MET A 14 8.08 -2.29 -7.80
C MET A 14 6.95 -2.29 -6.78
N THR A 15 7.27 -2.27 -5.48
CA THR A 15 6.25 -2.21 -4.43
C THR A 15 5.35 -1.00 -4.61
N PHE A 16 5.94 0.18 -4.80
CA PHE A 16 5.16 1.39 -5.00
C PHE A 16 4.49 1.43 -6.37
N VAL A 17 5.18 0.95 -7.40
CA VAL A 17 4.62 0.94 -8.76
C VAL A 17 3.34 0.10 -8.79
N LYS A 18 3.34 -1.08 -8.20
CA LYS A 18 2.15 -1.93 -8.14
C LYS A 18 1.04 -1.30 -7.31
N THR A 19 1.40 -0.66 -6.20
CA THR A 19 0.43 0.06 -5.38
C THR A 19 -0.21 1.19 -6.16
N LYS A 20 0.57 1.94 -6.89
CA LYS A 20 0.08 3.06 -7.70
C LYS A 20 -0.87 2.58 -8.80
N ILE A 21 -0.53 1.48 -9.47
CA ILE A 21 -1.38 0.90 -10.51
C ILE A 21 -2.72 0.46 -9.90
N ALA A 22 -2.68 -0.18 -8.74
CA ALA A 22 -3.89 -0.62 -8.07
C ALA A 22 -4.77 0.57 -7.68
N LEU A 23 -4.16 1.64 -7.16
CA LEU A 23 -4.89 2.86 -6.80
C LEU A 23 -5.52 3.52 -8.02
N ALA A 24 -4.81 3.52 -9.14
CA ALA A 24 -5.33 4.11 -10.38
C ALA A 24 -6.58 3.40 -10.88
N GLY A 25 -6.73 2.11 -10.58
CA GLY A 25 -7.91 1.34 -10.96
C GLY A 25 -9.10 1.51 -10.03
N LEU A 26 -8.93 2.23 -8.92
CA LEU A 26 -10.00 2.46 -7.96
C LEU A 26 -10.70 3.79 -8.21
N GLN A 27 -11.92 3.90 -7.70
CA GLN A 27 -12.66 5.14 -7.74
C GLN A 27 -12.41 5.94 -6.47
N GLU A 28 -12.69 7.24 -6.53
CA GLU A 28 -12.53 8.09 -5.37
C GLU A 28 -13.39 7.58 -4.21
N GLY A 29 -12.78 7.48 -3.04
CA GLY A 29 -13.44 6.94 -1.86
C GLY A 29 -13.21 5.45 -1.63
N ASP A 30 -12.68 4.74 -2.61
CA ASP A 30 -12.37 3.32 -2.46
C ASP A 30 -11.14 3.12 -1.58
N ILE A 31 -11.06 1.95 -0.97
CA ILE A 31 -9.98 1.63 -0.05
C ILE A 31 -9.12 0.51 -0.63
N LEU A 32 -7.81 0.69 -0.53
CA LEU A 32 -6.84 -0.31 -0.93
C LEU A 32 -6.10 -0.83 0.30
N GLU A 33 -6.10 -2.15 0.48
CA GLU A 33 -5.27 -2.80 1.48
C GLU A 33 -4.03 -3.35 0.80
N VAL A 34 -2.86 -2.95 1.26
CA VAL A 34 -1.59 -3.37 0.68
C VAL A 34 -0.85 -4.23 1.70
N LEU A 35 -0.63 -5.48 1.36
CA LEU A 35 0.19 -6.38 2.18
C LEU A 35 1.63 -6.26 1.71
N LEU A 36 2.54 -5.92 2.62
CA LEU A 36 3.95 -5.72 2.28
C LEU A 36 4.84 -6.20 3.42
N SER A 37 6.12 -6.35 3.12
CA SER A 37 7.11 -6.76 4.11
C SER A 37 7.69 -5.56 4.83
N GLU A 38 8.16 -5.76 6.07
CA GLU A 38 8.82 -4.67 6.78
C GLU A 38 10.14 -4.32 6.09
N GLY A 39 10.66 -3.12 6.43
CA GLY A 39 11.85 -2.57 5.80
C GLY A 39 11.47 -1.45 4.87
N GLU A 40 12.17 -1.32 3.73
CA GLU A 40 11.94 -0.22 2.79
C GLU A 40 10.51 -0.13 2.29
N PRO A 41 9.84 -1.24 1.90
CA PRO A 41 8.46 -1.12 1.42
C PRO A 41 7.52 -0.54 2.48
N LEU A 42 7.69 -0.94 3.72
CA LEU A 42 6.83 -0.45 4.81
C LEU A 42 7.02 1.04 5.04
N ASP A 43 8.23 1.54 4.82
CA ASP A 43 8.53 2.96 4.97
C ASP A 43 8.13 3.77 3.73
N ASN A 44 8.48 3.25 2.54
CA ASN A 44 8.31 3.98 1.29
C ASN A 44 6.88 4.02 0.77
N VAL A 45 6.14 2.93 0.87
CA VAL A 45 4.79 2.87 0.29
C VAL A 45 3.85 3.88 0.95
N PRO A 46 3.73 3.95 2.29
CA PRO A 46 2.88 4.95 2.91
C PRO A 46 3.33 6.38 2.60
N ARG A 47 4.63 6.64 2.64
CA ARG A 47 5.16 7.96 2.36
C ARG A 47 4.84 8.41 0.95
N ASN A 48 5.08 7.53 -0.03
CA ASN A 48 4.82 7.86 -1.42
C ASN A 48 3.33 8.05 -1.68
N ALA A 49 2.47 7.27 -1.02
CA ALA A 49 1.04 7.44 -1.16
C ALA A 49 0.60 8.83 -0.68
N VAL A 50 1.13 9.29 0.44
CA VAL A 50 0.82 10.63 0.96
C VAL A 50 1.32 11.70 -0.02
N GLU A 51 2.52 11.54 -0.57
CA GLU A 51 3.08 12.48 -1.52
C GLU A 51 2.25 12.57 -2.79
N GLN A 52 1.59 11.48 -3.18
CA GLN A 52 0.74 11.45 -4.36
C GLN A 52 -0.68 11.97 -4.09
N GLY A 53 -0.97 12.36 -2.87
CA GLY A 53 -2.28 12.90 -2.51
C GLY A 53 -3.29 11.89 -2.00
N TYR A 54 -2.88 10.66 -1.77
CA TYR A 54 -3.76 9.65 -1.18
C TYR A 54 -3.71 9.72 0.34
N ASN A 55 -4.76 9.20 0.99
CA ASN A 55 -4.83 9.17 2.44
C ASN A 55 -4.45 7.79 2.97
N VAL A 56 -3.41 7.74 3.80
CA VAL A 56 -3.04 6.51 4.49
C VAL A 56 -3.81 6.47 5.80
N LEU A 57 -4.75 5.53 5.90
CA LEU A 57 -5.64 5.43 7.06
C LEU A 57 -4.97 4.74 8.23
N SER A 58 -4.23 3.66 7.96
CA SER A 58 -3.54 2.95 9.02
C SER A 58 -2.43 2.07 8.45
N VAL A 59 -1.51 1.68 9.34
CA VAL A 59 -0.45 0.72 9.05
C VAL A 59 -0.51 -0.29 10.19
N GLU A 60 -0.75 -1.56 9.85
CA GLU A 60 -0.95 -2.60 10.87
C GLU A 60 0.01 -3.76 10.64
N HIS A 61 0.48 -4.33 11.74
CA HIS A 61 1.24 -5.57 11.71
C HIS A 61 0.28 -6.74 11.55
N VAL A 62 0.55 -7.62 10.59
CA VAL A 62 -0.31 -8.77 10.31
C VAL A 62 0.30 -10.03 10.89
N GLU A 63 1.48 -10.41 10.42
CA GLU A 63 2.12 -11.65 10.84
C GLU A 63 3.60 -11.61 10.46
N GLY A 64 4.49 -12.03 11.39
CA GLY A 64 5.92 -12.05 11.10
C GLY A 64 6.45 -10.72 10.63
N THR A 65 6.96 -10.66 9.42
CA THR A 65 7.43 -9.41 8.79
C THR A 65 6.38 -8.77 7.89
N THR A 66 5.18 -9.33 7.83
CA THR A 66 4.11 -8.83 6.95
C THR A 66 3.33 -7.73 7.65
N HIS A 67 3.13 -6.64 6.95
CA HIS A 67 2.34 -5.51 7.42
C HIS A 67 1.27 -5.18 6.39
N LYS A 68 0.23 -4.51 6.86
CA LYS A 68 -0.88 -4.08 6.01
C LYS A 68 -1.00 -2.56 6.09
N VAL A 69 -0.99 -1.92 4.94
CA VAL A 69 -1.21 -0.48 4.83
C VAL A 69 -2.58 -0.27 4.20
N ILE A 70 -3.40 0.54 4.85
CA ILE A 70 -4.73 0.86 4.34
C ILE A 70 -4.71 2.26 3.78
N ILE A 71 -4.99 2.37 2.49
CA ILE A 71 -4.92 3.63 1.75
C ILE A 71 -6.29 3.92 1.17
N LYS A 72 -6.74 5.15 1.36
CA LYS A 72 -7.99 5.64 0.77
C LYS A 72 -7.68 6.53 -0.41
N LYS A 73 -8.31 6.24 -1.52
CA LYS A 73 -8.14 7.06 -2.72
C LYS A 73 -8.94 8.36 -2.65
#